data_35902139f05de48721b21998539acc4e
#
_entry.id   35902139f05de48721b21998539acc4e
#
_cell.length_a   1.000
_cell.length_b   1.000
_cell.length_c   1.000
_cell.angle_alpha   90.00
_cell.angle_beta   90.00
_cell.angle_gamma   90.00
#
_symmetry.space_group_name_H-M   'P 1'
#
loop_
_entity.id
_entity.type
_entity.pdbx_description
1 polymer ?
#
loop_
_entity_poly.entity_id
_entity_poly.type
_entity_poly.pdbx_seq_one_letter_code
_entity_poly.pdbx_strand_id
1 'polypeptide(L)'
;MTATNETLSMATEAQLKRDLPQSIVIPPIRGEMVHLRPATVEDLPRLDELDAFYGASKITGKDAVTERAIVHTWVRRSQAWEAGQAPAESGVGDPESRRTIAWAVLTDADHDDDGQLDAASTDNVIGMIFLIDIDGWSKSARIQIILGREYRGRGYSRDAMPRVMTYGFAPEPAGLGMHRIWVSVPEKNSRSISVYQSLGF
;
A
#
# COMPACT_ATOMS: atom_id res chain seq x y z
N MET A 1 46.96 -11.14 -7.31
CA MET A 1 46.19 -9.90 -7.48
C MET A 1 44.79 -10.12 -8.08
N THR A 2 44.26 -11.33 -8.17
CA THR A 2 42.96 -11.67 -8.78
C THR A 2 41.80 -11.75 -7.77
N ALA A 3 42.07 -11.96 -6.48
CA ALA A 3 41.02 -12.08 -5.45
C ALA A 3 40.26 -10.81 -5.11
N THR A 4 40.88 -9.62 -5.36
CA THR A 4 40.27 -8.34 -4.99
C THR A 4 39.13 -7.90 -5.96
N ASN A 5 39.27 -8.28 -7.25
CA ASN A 5 38.26 -7.90 -8.25
C ASN A 5 37.01 -8.78 -8.17
N GLU A 6 37.13 -10.05 -7.87
CA GLU A 6 35.98 -10.96 -7.69
C GLU A 6 35.14 -10.60 -6.44
N THR A 7 35.83 -10.25 -5.34
CA THR A 7 35.14 -9.85 -4.10
C THR A 7 34.39 -8.52 -4.25
N LEU A 8 34.97 -7.56 -4.99
CA LEU A 8 34.29 -6.30 -5.35
C LEU A 8 33.11 -6.54 -6.30
N SER A 9 33.23 -7.44 -7.26
CA SER A 9 32.16 -7.81 -8.19
C SER A 9 30.98 -8.46 -7.45
N MET A 10 31.25 -9.41 -6.55
CA MET A 10 30.22 -10.07 -5.74
C MET A 10 29.54 -9.11 -4.74
N ALA A 11 30.29 -8.16 -4.16
CA ALA A 11 29.73 -7.14 -3.27
C ALA A 11 28.81 -6.18 -4.05
N THR A 12 29.17 -5.81 -5.27
CA THR A 12 28.38 -4.94 -6.15
C THR A 12 27.10 -5.65 -6.62
N GLU A 13 27.18 -6.94 -6.99
CA GLU A 13 26.01 -7.74 -7.36
C GLU A 13 25.05 -7.97 -6.17
N ALA A 14 25.59 -8.21 -4.97
CA ALA A 14 24.80 -8.34 -3.76
C ALA A 14 24.13 -7.02 -3.36
N GLN A 15 24.77 -5.89 -3.63
CA GLN A 15 24.21 -4.56 -3.41
C GLN A 15 23.06 -4.28 -4.40
N LEU A 16 23.28 -4.55 -5.68
CA LEU A 16 22.25 -4.39 -6.73
C LEU A 16 20.99 -5.23 -6.50
N LYS A 17 21.14 -6.41 -5.85
CA LYS A 17 19.99 -7.27 -5.47
C LYS A 17 19.21 -6.76 -4.26
N ARG A 18 19.72 -5.79 -3.51
CA ARG A 18 19.07 -5.21 -2.33
C ARG A 18 18.43 -3.88 -2.62
N ASP A 19 18.88 -3.19 -3.65
CA ASP A 19 18.34 -1.90 -4.03
C ASP A 19 16.97 -2.10 -4.68
N LEU A 20 16.03 -1.23 -4.30
CA LEU A 20 14.74 -1.20 -4.97
C LEU A 20 14.91 -0.63 -6.40
N PRO A 21 14.11 -1.08 -7.37
CA PRO A 21 14.21 -0.57 -8.73
C PRO A 21 13.93 0.93 -8.79
N GLN A 22 14.53 1.62 -9.76
CA GLN A 22 14.34 3.06 -9.96
C GLN A 22 12.88 3.41 -10.29
N SER A 23 12.19 2.54 -10.99
CA SER A 23 10.76 2.63 -11.27
C SER A 23 10.10 1.27 -11.13
N ILE A 24 8.78 1.28 -10.94
CA ILE A 24 7.99 0.08 -10.80
C ILE A 24 6.71 0.18 -11.64
N VAL A 25 6.23 -0.96 -12.11
CA VAL A 25 4.87 -1.08 -12.65
C VAL A 25 3.99 -1.63 -11.55
N ILE A 26 3.01 -0.85 -11.10
CA ILE A 26 2.07 -1.29 -10.07
C ILE A 26 0.93 -2.04 -10.77
N PRO A 27 0.78 -3.36 -10.54
CA PRO A 27 -0.25 -4.12 -11.22
C PRO A 27 -1.64 -3.82 -10.66
N PRO A 28 -2.69 -3.89 -11.49
CA PRO A 28 -4.04 -4.03 -10.98
C PRO A 28 -4.19 -5.41 -10.32
N ILE A 29 -4.99 -5.48 -9.25
CA ILE A 29 -5.21 -6.72 -8.50
C ILE A 29 -6.71 -6.94 -8.36
N ARG A 30 -7.19 -8.15 -8.71
CA ARG A 30 -8.60 -8.53 -8.57
C ARG A 30 -8.82 -9.37 -7.32
N GLY A 31 -9.76 -8.96 -6.47
CA GLY A 31 -10.34 -9.72 -5.37
C GLY A 31 -11.71 -10.30 -5.71
N GLU A 32 -12.42 -10.76 -4.71
CA GLU A 32 -13.79 -11.29 -4.83
C GLU A 32 -14.82 -10.15 -4.79
N MET A 33 -14.62 -9.20 -3.88
CA MET A 33 -15.52 -8.06 -3.63
C MET A 33 -14.93 -6.75 -4.14
N VAL A 34 -13.61 -6.70 -4.33
CA VAL A 34 -12.90 -5.48 -4.72
C VAL A 34 -12.00 -5.71 -5.90
N HIS A 35 -11.69 -4.65 -6.61
CA HIS A 35 -10.54 -4.60 -7.50
C HIS A 35 -9.68 -3.38 -7.17
N LEU A 36 -8.40 -3.53 -7.38
CA LEU A 36 -7.39 -2.54 -7.04
C LEU A 36 -6.73 -2.07 -8.32
N ARG A 37 -6.60 -0.76 -8.49
CA ARG A 37 -5.78 -0.16 -9.54
C ARG A 37 -4.76 0.80 -8.92
N PRO A 38 -3.66 1.12 -9.60
CA PRO A 38 -2.77 2.18 -9.13
C PRO A 38 -3.55 3.43 -8.74
N ALA A 39 -3.29 3.97 -7.56
CA ALA A 39 -3.94 5.20 -7.09
C ALA A 39 -3.24 6.42 -7.69
N THR A 40 -4.04 7.44 -7.99
CA THR A 40 -3.56 8.72 -8.49
C THR A 40 -3.97 9.87 -7.57
N VAL A 41 -3.38 11.06 -7.75
CA VAL A 41 -3.75 12.22 -6.95
C VAL A 41 -5.18 12.68 -7.23
N GLU A 42 -5.72 12.33 -8.38
CA GLU A 42 -7.11 12.59 -8.79
C GLU A 42 -8.13 11.80 -7.96
N ASP A 43 -7.70 10.70 -7.34
CA ASP A 43 -8.56 9.90 -6.45
C ASP A 43 -8.70 10.51 -5.03
N LEU A 44 -7.81 11.44 -4.65
CA LEU A 44 -7.75 11.96 -3.29
C LEU A 44 -9.01 12.72 -2.85
N PRO A 45 -9.66 13.56 -3.69
CA PRO A 45 -10.90 14.21 -3.32
C PRO A 45 -12.00 13.21 -2.94
N ARG A 46 -12.02 12.04 -3.57
CA ARG A 46 -13.00 11.00 -3.27
C ARG A 46 -12.92 10.49 -1.82
N LEU A 47 -11.73 10.43 -1.23
CA LEU A 47 -11.58 10.06 0.18
C LEU A 47 -12.25 11.05 1.12
N ASP A 48 -12.27 12.33 0.78
CA ASP A 48 -12.96 13.37 1.56
C ASP A 48 -14.49 13.23 1.44
N GLU A 49 -15.00 13.00 0.23
CA GLU A 49 -16.43 12.75 -0.01
C GLU A 49 -16.92 11.51 0.75
N LEU A 50 -16.08 10.50 0.89
CA LEU A 50 -16.39 9.26 1.59
C LEU A 50 -16.21 9.33 3.12
N ASP A 51 -15.95 10.51 3.70
CA ASP A 51 -15.63 10.64 5.13
C ASP A 51 -14.52 9.65 5.59
N ALA A 52 -13.52 9.36 4.71
CA ALA A 52 -12.51 8.35 4.98
C ALA A 52 -11.64 8.70 6.19
N PHE A 53 -11.53 9.96 6.56
CA PHE A 53 -10.79 10.45 7.71
C PHE A 53 -11.64 10.59 8.98
N TYR A 54 -12.93 10.21 8.92
CA TYR A 54 -13.80 10.24 10.09
C TYR A 54 -13.29 9.35 11.21
N GLY A 55 -13.15 9.94 12.39
CA GLY A 55 -12.64 9.24 13.57
C GLY A 55 -11.14 8.93 13.50
N ALA A 56 -10.37 9.60 12.64
CA ALA A 56 -8.94 9.37 12.46
C ALA A 56 -8.18 9.33 13.79
N SER A 57 -8.42 10.27 14.71
CA SER A 57 -7.75 10.30 16.01
C SER A 57 -7.95 9.04 16.87
N LYS A 58 -9.10 8.36 16.71
CA LYS A 58 -9.37 7.07 17.37
C LYS A 58 -8.77 5.88 16.62
N ILE A 59 -8.66 6.00 15.30
CA ILE A 59 -8.23 4.92 14.40
C ILE A 59 -6.72 4.88 14.27
N THR A 60 -6.07 6.04 14.13
CA THR A 60 -4.63 6.16 13.85
C THR A 60 -3.86 6.92 14.93
N GLY A 61 -4.57 7.58 15.85
CA GLY A 61 -3.97 8.45 16.87
C GLY A 61 -3.62 9.85 16.38
N LYS A 62 -3.91 10.17 15.09
CA LYS A 62 -3.65 11.47 14.46
C LYS A 62 -4.97 12.17 14.15
N ASP A 63 -4.98 13.50 14.11
CA ASP A 63 -6.15 14.24 13.63
C ASP A 63 -6.37 14.02 12.11
N ALA A 64 -7.58 14.35 11.63
CA ALA A 64 -7.97 14.12 10.25
C ALA A 64 -7.14 14.92 9.24
N VAL A 65 -6.67 16.11 9.60
CA VAL A 65 -5.84 16.95 8.72
C VAL A 65 -4.46 16.31 8.52
N THR A 66 -3.86 15.88 9.62
CA THR A 66 -2.57 15.18 9.60
C THR A 66 -2.66 13.87 8.82
N GLU A 67 -3.71 13.08 9.06
CA GLU A 67 -3.89 11.79 8.36
C GLU A 67 -4.10 11.99 6.86
N ARG A 68 -4.90 12.99 6.46
CA ARG A 68 -5.07 13.38 5.05
C ARG A 68 -3.73 13.74 4.40
N ALA A 69 -2.93 14.60 5.03
CA ALA A 69 -1.64 15.01 4.50
C ALA A 69 -0.67 13.82 4.31
N ILE A 70 -0.69 12.87 5.24
CA ILE A 70 0.09 11.63 5.15
C ILE A 70 -0.36 10.80 3.94
N VAL A 71 -1.66 10.56 3.79
CA VAL A 71 -2.20 9.78 2.67
C VAL A 71 -1.88 10.43 1.33
N HIS A 72 -2.02 11.75 1.22
CA HIS A 72 -1.63 12.51 0.03
C HIS A 72 -0.13 12.32 -0.30
N THR A 73 0.72 12.31 0.72
CA THR A 73 2.15 12.07 0.53
C THR A 73 2.41 10.65 0.00
N TRP A 74 1.72 9.64 0.51
CA TRP A 74 1.88 8.27 0.04
C TRP A 74 1.46 8.08 -1.40
N VAL A 75 0.34 8.67 -1.83
CA VAL A 75 -0.09 8.60 -3.23
C VAL A 75 0.93 9.26 -4.16
N ARG A 76 1.41 10.45 -3.80
CA ARG A 76 2.45 11.13 -4.60
C ARG A 76 3.75 10.35 -4.69
N ARG A 77 4.19 9.73 -3.59
CA ARG A 77 5.39 8.86 -3.58
C ARG A 77 5.20 7.63 -4.46
N SER A 78 4.02 7.04 -4.46
CA SER A 78 3.68 5.92 -5.33
C SER A 78 3.78 6.30 -6.81
N GLN A 79 3.14 7.39 -7.21
CA GLN A 79 3.21 7.89 -8.59
C GLN A 79 4.64 8.29 -9.00
N ALA A 80 5.39 8.92 -8.09
CA ALA A 80 6.79 9.27 -8.34
C ALA A 80 7.65 8.03 -8.60
N TRP A 81 7.40 6.93 -7.89
CA TRP A 81 8.11 5.69 -8.12
C TRP A 81 7.74 5.03 -9.46
N GLU A 82 6.46 5.02 -9.83
CA GLU A 82 6.05 4.56 -11.17
C GLU A 82 6.69 5.38 -12.30
N ALA A 83 6.80 6.69 -12.09
CA ALA A 83 7.39 7.61 -13.05
C ALA A 83 8.95 7.59 -13.08
N GLY A 84 9.60 6.78 -12.23
CA GLY A 84 11.07 6.78 -12.12
C GLY A 84 11.65 8.04 -11.47
N GLN A 85 10.83 8.79 -10.73
CA GLN A 85 11.18 10.06 -10.09
C GLN A 85 11.38 9.93 -8.57
N ALA A 86 11.35 8.69 -8.04
CA ALA A 86 11.61 8.49 -6.62
C ALA A 86 13.06 8.87 -6.28
N PRO A 87 13.31 9.47 -5.09
CA PRO A 87 14.66 9.79 -4.65
C PRO A 87 15.57 8.57 -4.69
N ALA A 88 16.82 8.75 -5.10
CA ALA A 88 17.82 7.70 -5.04
C ALA A 88 18.09 7.32 -3.56
N GLU A 89 18.43 6.06 -3.32
CA GLU A 89 18.87 5.62 -2.00
C GLU A 89 20.20 6.29 -1.64
N SER A 90 20.23 7.02 -0.53
CA SER A 90 21.45 7.68 -0.05
C SER A 90 22.19 6.88 1.00
N GLY A 91 21.64 5.76 1.46
CA GLY A 91 22.27 4.85 2.42
C GLY A 91 21.26 3.95 3.15
N VAL A 92 21.80 2.97 3.83
CA VAL A 92 21.00 2.04 4.66
C VAL A 92 20.25 2.78 5.74
N GLY A 93 18.94 2.62 5.77
CA GLY A 93 18.07 3.23 6.80
C GLY A 93 17.64 4.66 6.52
N ASP A 94 17.99 5.23 5.35
CA ASP A 94 17.49 6.54 4.94
C ASP A 94 15.97 6.49 4.75
N PRO A 95 15.17 7.26 5.55
CA PRO A 95 13.72 7.27 5.42
C PRO A 95 13.23 7.79 4.05
N GLU A 96 14.00 8.63 3.38
CA GLU A 96 13.62 9.20 2.06
C GLU A 96 13.81 8.18 0.94
N SER A 97 14.65 7.17 1.13
CA SER A 97 14.83 6.07 0.16
C SER A 97 13.68 5.07 0.18
N ARG A 98 12.87 5.05 1.24
CA ARG A 98 11.75 4.12 1.37
C ARG A 98 10.68 4.41 0.34
N ARG A 99 10.18 3.34 -0.24
CA ARG A 99 9.19 3.41 -1.29
C ARG A 99 7.77 3.20 -0.76
N THR A 100 6.82 3.63 -1.56
CA THR A 100 5.39 3.47 -1.28
C THR A 100 4.69 3.01 -2.54
N ILE A 101 3.78 2.07 -2.40
CA ILE A 101 2.81 1.70 -3.43
C ILE A 101 1.42 1.99 -2.91
N ALA A 102 0.60 2.61 -3.72
CA ALA A 102 -0.78 2.96 -3.42
C ALA A 102 -1.72 2.38 -4.47
N TRP A 103 -2.76 1.72 -4.03
CA TRP A 103 -3.89 1.30 -4.87
C TRP A 103 -5.17 2.00 -4.43
N ALA A 104 -5.95 2.46 -5.37
CA ALA A 104 -7.35 2.75 -5.17
C ALA A 104 -8.12 1.43 -5.04
N VAL A 105 -8.97 1.34 -4.03
CA VAL A 105 -9.87 0.20 -3.80
C VAL A 105 -11.21 0.54 -4.41
N LEU A 106 -11.64 -0.24 -5.38
CA LEU A 106 -12.92 -0.13 -6.06
C LEU A 106 -13.79 -1.33 -5.71
N THR A 107 -15.09 -1.17 -5.80
CA THR A 107 -16.05 -2.27 -5.60
C THR A 107 -17.05 -2.32 -6.72
N ASP A 108 -17.52 -3.54 -7.01
CA ASP A 108 -18.59 -3.82 -7.97
C ASP A 108 -19.89 -4.22 -7.24
N ALA A 109 -19.93 -4.11 -5.91
CA ALA A 109 -21.10 -4.54 -5.16
C ALA A 109 -22.21 -3.48 -5.20
N ASP A 110 -23.45 -3.95 -5.22
CA ASP A 110 -24.64 -3.14 -4.95
C ASP A 110 -24.62 -2.72 -3.48
N HIS A 111 -24.44 -1.42 -3.23
CA HIS A 111 -24.29 -0.87 -1.88
C HIS A 111 -25.56 -0.27 -1.31
N ASP A 112 -26.47 0.09 -2.18
CA ASP A 112 -27.73 0.72 -1.80
C ASP A 112 -28.93 -0.23 -1.87
N ASP A 113 -28.66 -1.50 -2.20
CA ASP A 113 -29.66 -2.57 -2.34
C ASP A 113 -30.73 -2.25 -3.40
N ASP A 114 -30.37 -1.50 -4.45
CA ASP A 114 -31.30 -1.16 -5.54
C ASP A 114 -31.41 -2.28 -6.58
N GLY A 115 -30.65 -3.35 -6.42
CA GLY A 115 -30.59 -4.50 -7.30
C GLY A 115 -29.72 -4.31 -8.54
N GLN A 116 -28.98 -3.20 -8.62
CA GLN A 116 -28.00 -2.94 -9.66
C GLN A 116 -26.59 -2.99 -9.06
N LEU A 117 -25.66 -3.56 -9.82
CA LEU A 117 -24.25 -3.50 -9.42
C LEU A 117 -23.76 -2.06 -9.64
N ASP A 118 -23.15 -1.48 -8.63
CA ASP A 118 -22.45 -0.17 -8.71
C ASP A 118 -21.27 -0.18 -9.68
N ALA A 119 -21.13 -1.23 -10.42
CA ALA A 119 -19.96 -1.70 -11.14
C ALA A 119 -19.52 -0.86 -12.32
N ALA A 120 -20.29 0.06 -12.79
CA ALA A 120 -20.03 0.61 -14.12
C ALA A 120 -19.23 1.89 -14.11
N SER A 121 -18.99 2.53 -12.98
CA SER A 121 -18.22 3.76 -12.98
C SER A 121 -16.81 3.50 -12.45
N THR A 122 -15.83 3.98 -13.18
CA THR A 122 -14.44 4.12 -12.72
C THR A 122 -14.32 4.98 -11.46
N ASP A 123 -15.43 5.53 -10.99
CA ASP A 123 -15.57 6.42 -9.85
C ASP A 123 -15.95 5.70 -8.55
N ASN A 124 -16.14 4.37 -8.57
CA ASN A 124 -16.49 3.58 -7.38
C ASN A 124 -15.28 3.29 -6.47
N VAL A 125 -14.42 4.28 -6.33
CA VAL A 125 -13.38 4.24 -5.30
C VAL A 125 -14.05 4.32 -3.94
N ILE A 126 -13.84 3.27 -3.14
CA ILE A 126 -14.35 3.15 -1.76
C ILE A 126 -13.26 3.38 -0.71
N GLY A 127 -12.01 3.53 -1.14
CA GLY A 127 -10.87 3.74 -0.26
C GLY A 127 -9.55 3.53 -0.97
N MET A 128 -8.50 3.40 -0.19
CA MET A 128 -7.15 3.11 -0.67
C MET A 128 -6.45 2.10 0.21
N ILE A 129 -5.54 1.32 -0.39
CA ILE A 129 -4.65 0.40 0.30
C ILE A 129 -3.21 0.66 -0.11
N PHE A 130 -2.29 0.49 0.83
CA PHE A 130 -0.91 0.89 0.68
C PHE A 130 0.04 -0.20 1.15
N LEU A 131 1.17 -0.33 0.44
CA LEU A 131 2.42 -0.81 1.00
C LEU A 131 3.33 0.41 1.18
N ILE A 132 3.70 0.71 2.41
CA ILE A 132 4.49 1.88 2.79
C ILE A 132 5.74 1.46 3.54
N ASP A 133 6.70 2.37 3.63
CA ASP A 133 7.98 2.08 4.25
C ASP A 133 8.67 0.84 3.63
N ILE A 134 8.48 0.65 2.31
CA ILE A 134 9.10 -0.46 1.58
C ILE A 134 10.61 -0.26 1.62
N ASP A 135 11.29 -1.21 2.22
CA ASP A 135 12.73 -1.20 2.45
C ASP A 135 13.37 -2.38 1.72
N GLY A 136 14.17 -2.09 0.72
CA GLY A 136 14.86 -3.10 -0.09
C GLY A 136 15.94 -3.85 0.69
N TRP A 137 16.55 -3.22 1.68
CA TRP A 137 17.59 -3.83 2.51
C TRP A 137 17.02 -4.89 3.45
N SER A 138 16.01 -4.55 4.25
CA SER A 138 15.37 -5.50 5.18
C SER A 138 14.30 -6.36 4.52
N LYS A 139 13.98 -6.11 3.24
CA LYS A 139 12.88 -6.76 2.51
C LYS A 139 11.59 -6.72 3.32
N SER A 140 11.25 -5.55 3.82
CA SER A 140 10.05 -5.35 4.66
C SER A 140 9.19 -4.20 4.16
N ALA A 141 7.89 -4.29 4.44
CA ALA A 141 6.92 -3.25 4.11
C ALA A 141 5.83 -3.19 5.19
N ARG A 142 5.21 -2.04 5.36
CA ARG A 142 4.05 -1.86 6.21
C ARG A 142 2.79 -1.80 5.34
N ILE A 143 1.77 -2.58 5.66
CA ILE A 143 0.48 -2.51 4.99
C ILE A 143 -0.48 -1.62 5.75
N GLN A 144 -1.25 -0.79 5.03
CA GLN A 144 -2.31 0.03 5.60
C GLN A 144 -3.46 0.15 4.61
N ILE A 145 -4.69 0.16 5.13
CA ILE A 145 -5.91 0.40 4.36
C ILE A 145 -6.72 1.51 5.01
N ILE A 146 -7.30 2.37 4.19
CA ILE A 146 -8.28 3.37 4.58
C ILE A 146 -9.50 3.22 3.70
N LEU A 147 -10.68 3.14 4.32
CA LEU A 147 -11.96 3.00 3.64
C LEU A 147 -12.87 4.16 4.01
N GLY A 148 -13.71 4.55 3.09
CA GLY A 148 -14.82 5.45 3.33
C GLY A 148 -15.66 4.96 4.52
N ARG A 149 -16.25 5.90 5.25
CA ARG A 149 -16.95 5.60 6.51
C ARG A 149 -18.00 4.50 6.36
N GLU A 150 -18.80 4.54 5.29
CA GLU A 150 -19.90 3.61 5.04
C GLU A 150 -19.45 2.24 4.56
N TYR A 151 -18.23 2.15 4.03
CA TYR A 151 -17.64 0.89 3.52
C TYR A 151 -16.90 0.09 4.59
N ARG A 152 -16.78 0.65 5.81
CA ARG A 152 -16.10 -0.04 6.93
C ARG A 152 -16.96 -1.15 7.52
N GLY A 153 -16.36 -2.29 7.79
CA GLY A 153 -17.02 -3.43 8.43
C GLY A 153 -17.81 -4.32 7.49
N ARG A 154 -17.73 -4.10 6.19
CA ARG A 154 -18.43 -4.89 5.15
C ARG A 154 -17.56 -5.98 4.51
N GLY A 155 -16.35 -6.23 5.00
CA GLY A 155 -15.47 -7.31 4.49
C GLY A 155 -14.41 -6.86 3.49
N TYR A 156 -14.50 -5.68 2.90
CA TYR A 156 -13.59 -5.21 1.85
C TYR A 156 -12.10 -5.26 2.23
N SER A 157 -11.76 -4.93 3.48
CA SER A 157 -10.38 -5.03 3.94
C SER A 157 -9.89 -6.48 4.01
N ARG A 158 -10.77 -7.44 4.32
CA ARG A 158 -10.44 -8.87 4.36
C ARG A 158 -10.23 -9.46 2.97
N ASP A 159 -10.82 -8.87 1.94
CA ASP A 159 -10.58 -9.27 0.56
C ASP A 159 -9.34 -8.55 -0.02
N ALA A 160 -9.20 -7.24 0.18
CA ALA A 160 -8.11 -6.46 -0.39
C ALA A 160 -6.73 -6.81 0.19
N MET A 161 -6.63 -6.92 1.53
CA MET A 161 -5.33 -7.06 2.19
C MET A 161 -4.58 -8.34 1.83
N PRO A 162 -5.18 -9.54 1.83
CA PRO A 162 -4.48 -10.76 1.43
C PRO A 162 -3.95 -10.70 0.01
N ARG A 163 -4.66 -10.03 -0.91
CA ARG A 163 -4.24 -9.86 -2.30
C ARG A 163 -2.97 -9.01 -2.40
N VAL A 164 -2.95 -7.88 -1.68
CA VAL A 164 -1.76 -7.02 -1.61
C VAL A 164 -0.60 -7.71 -0.89
N MET A 165 -0.87 -8.49 0.16
CA MET A 165 0.16 -9.30 0.83
C MET A 165 0.75 -10.36 -0.10
N THR A 166 -0.10 -11.05 -0.89
CA THR A 166 0.36 -12.00 -1.90
C THR A 166 1.31 -11.34 -2.89
N TYR A 167 0.97 -10.16 -3.41
CA TYR A 167 1.87 -9.39 -4.26
C TYR A 167 3.16 -8.99 -3.54
N GLY A 168 3.05 -8.54 -2.28
CA GLY A 168 4.22 -8.15 -1.50
C GLY A 168 5.21 -9.29 -1.25
N PHE A 169 4.73 -10.50 -0.99
CA PHE A 169 5.55 -11.68 -0.75
C PHE A 169 5.98 -12.42 -2.02
N ALA A 170 5.25 -12.28 -3.12
CA ALA A 170 5.59 -12.96 -4.36
C ALA A 170 7.01 -12.58 -4.81
N PRO A 171 7.80 -13.55 -5.30
CA PRO A 171 9.17 -13.26 -5.76
C PRO A 171 9.14 -12.34 -6.99
N GLU A 172 10.20 -11.57 -7.17
CA GLU A 172 10.41 -10.76 -8.37
C GLU A 172 10.52 -11.67 -9.62
N PRO A 173 9.97 -11.30 -10.76
CA PRO A 173 9.27 -10.03 -11.05
C PRO A 173 7.75 -10.05 -10.79
N ALA A 174 7.20 -11.15 -10.26
CA ALA A 174 5.75 -11.28 -10.02
C ALA A 174 5.25 -10.43 -8.84
N GLY A 175 6.14 -10.02 -7.93
CA GLY A 175 5.86 -9.18 -6.78
C GLY A 175 7.13 -8.51 -6.27
N LEU A 176 7.12 -8.14 -4.99
CA LEU A 176 8.20 -7.36 -4.37
C LEU A 176 9.27 -8.22 -3.67
N GLY A 177 9.06 -9.52 -3.51
CA GLY A 177 9.98 -10.39 -2.79
C GLY A 177 10.20 -10.00 -1.32
N MET A 178 9.20 -9.42 -0.66
CA MET A 178 9.32 -9.03 0.75
C MET A 178 9.39 -10.27 1.65
N HIS A 179 10.21 -10.18 2.70
CA HIS A 179 10.30 -11.22 3.74
C HIS A 179 9.34 -10.94 4.89
N ARG A 180 8.94 -9.69 5.08
CA ARG A 180 8.05 -9.28 6.16
C ARG A 180 7.09 -8.18 5.71
N ILE A 181 5.80 -8.40 5.98
CA ILE A 181 4.79 -7.34 5.94
C ILE A 181 4.26 -7.17 7.36
N TRP A 182 4.19 -5.93 7.83
CA TRP A 182 3.80 -5.63 9.20
C TRP A 182 2.73 -4.55 9.24
N VAL A 183 2.06 -4.44 10.37
CA VAL A 183 1.04 -3.44 10.66
C VAL A 183 1.37 -2.68 11.95
N SER A 184 0.90 -1.45 12.03
CA SER A 184 0.91 -0.67 13.27
C SER A 184 -0.51 -0.19 13.53
N VAL A 185 -1.04 -0.55 14.70
CA VAL A 185 -2.44 -0.28 15.06
C VAL A 185 -2.47 0.29 16.47
N PRO A 186 -3.13 1.45 16.68
CA PRO A 186 -3.37 1.93 18.04
C PRO A 186 -4.22 0.91 18.84
N GLU A 187 -3.86 0.71 20.09
CA GLU A 187 -4.54 -0.23 21.00
C GLU A 187 -6.07 -0.04 21.05
N LYS A 188 -6.53 1.21 20.93
CA LYS A 188 -7.96 1.54 20.98
C LYS A 188 -8.71 1.16 19.69
N ASN A 189 -8.02 0.77 18.62
CA ASN A 189 -8.64 0.36 17.35
C ASN A 189 -8.92 -1.16 17.33
N SER A 190 -9.77 -1.62 18.22
CA SER A 190 -10.12 -3.04 18.38
C SER A 190 -10.63 -3.69 17.09
N ARG A 191 -11.37 -2.93 16.25
CA ARG A 191 -11.84 -3.42 14.94
C ARG A 191 -10.68 -3.81 14.04
N SER A 192 -9.69 -2.93 13.86
CA SER A 192 -8.53 -3.23 13.02
C SER A 192 -7.69 -4.36 13.60
N ILE A 193 -7.52 -4.39 14.92
CA ILE A 193 -6.81 -5.50 15.61
C ILE A 193 -7.47 -6.84 15.25
N SER A 194 -8.79 -6.94 15.38
CA SER A 194 -9.54 -8.17 15.05
C SER A 194 -9.39 -8.57 13.58
N VAL A 195 -9.41 -7.59 12.65
CA VAL A 195 -9.20 -7.87 11.23
C VAL A 195 -7.79 -8.41 10.99
N TYR A 196 -6.77 -7.74 11.51
CA TYR A 196 -5.37 -8.16 11.29
C TYR A 196 -5.08 -9.53 11.92
N GLN A 197 -5.59 -9.80 13.12
CA GLN A 197 -5.48 -11.13 13.73
C GLN A 197 -6.15 -12.22 12.87
N SER A 198 -7.30 -11.93 12.26
CA SER A 198 -7.98 -12.88 11.36
C SER A 198 -7.22 -13.12 10.05
N LEU A 199 -6.27 -12.25 9.70
CA LEU A 199 -5.40 -12.36 8.53
C LEU A 199 -4.02 -12.95 8.85
N GLY A 200 -3.78 -13.33 10.11
CA GLY A 200 -2.54 -14.01 10.53
C GLY A 200 -1.43 -13.08 11.03
N PHE A 201 -1.73 -11.81 11.31
CA PHE A 201 -0.79 -10.90 11.97
C PHE A 201 -0.69 -11.13 13.47
#